data_a6d45909677d8f83ef386dd3a367988a
#
_entry.id   a6d45909677d8f83ef386dd3a367988a
#
_cell.length_a   1.000
_cell.length_b   1.000
_cell.length_c   1.000
_cell.angle_alpha   90.00
_cell.angle_beta   90.00
_cell.angle_gamma   90.00
#
_symmetry.space_group_name_H-M   'P 1'
#
loop_
_entity.id
_entity.type
_entity.pdbx_description
1 polymer ?
#
loop_
_entity_poly.entity_id
_entity_poly.type
_entity_poly.pdbx_seq_one_letter_code
_entity_poly.pdbx_strand_id
1 'polypeptide(L)'
;MTEDFDTAVRSILGQLMEAREDQNDADKKLHDYRAANSAPEVPNEFENVDTFLHYHHRRQSYETDLRQHENALKKAKKEYADAADQLLLFLPDGVSLRYIYEGERSELFSREYVIVRKQGEIVIESTAEQVGRST
;
A
#
# COMPACT_ATOMS: atom_id res chain seq x y z
N MET A 1 24.90 -13.28 -17.50
CA MET A 1 24.98 -12.25 -16.44
C MET A 1 24.08 -11.06 -16.68
N THR A 2 24.05 -10.52 -17.90
CA THR A 2 23.19 -9.39 -18.26
C THR A 2 21.72 -9.72 -18.10
N GLU A 3 21.32 -10.95 -18.48
CA GLU A 3 19.93 -11.41 -18.35
C GLU A 3 19.49 -11.50 -16.89
N ASP A 4 20.37 -11.94 -16.02
CA ASP A 4 20.06 -12.06 -14.59
C ASP A 4 19.87 -10.69 -13.95
N PHE A 5 20.70 -9.73 -14.34
CA PHE A 5 20.58 -8.35 -13.86
C PHE A 5 19.29 -7.71 -14.37
N ASP A 6 18.99 -7.87 -15.66
CA ASP A 6 17.78 -7.31 -16.25
C ASP A 6 16.53 -7.91 -15.58
N THR A 7 16.52 -9.21 -15.37
CA THR A 7 15.41 -9.91 -14.70
C THR A 7 15.25 -9.42 -13.27
N ALA A 8 16.37 -9.24 -12.54
CA ALA A 8 16.33 -8.75 -11.17
C ALA A 8 15.76 -7.33 -11.09
N VAL A 9 16.19 -6.43 -11.99
CA VAL A 9 15.68 -5.05 -12.01
C VAL A 9 14.20 -5.02 -12.32
N ARG A 10 13.76 -5.80 -13.31
CA ARG A 10 12.34 -5.87 -13.67
C ARG A 10 11.50 -6.43 -12.52
N SER A 11 12.02 -7.42 -11.80
CA SER A 11 11.36 -7.99 -10.63
C SER A 11 11.21 -6.95 -9.51
N ILE A 12 12.28 -6.19 -9.25
CA ILE A 12 12.27 -5.13 -8.24
C ILE A 12 11.23 -4.06 -8.60
N LEU A 13 11.19 -3.64 -9.86
CA LEU A 13 10.23 -2.64 -10.32
C LEU A 13 8.80 -3.15 -10.18
N GLY A 14 8.55 -4.40 -10.54
CA GLY A 14 7.24 -5.03 -10.36
C GLY A 14 6.82 -5.09 -8.91
N GLN A 15 7.73 -5.48 -8.03
CA GLN A 15 7.49 -5.53 -6.58
C GLN A 15 7.21 -4.14 -6.01
N LEU A 16 7.95 -3.14 -6.46
CA LEU A 16 7.76 -1.76 -6.04
C LEU A 16 6.36 -1.26 -6.38
N MET A 17 5.93 -1.49 -7.62
CA MET A 17 4.63 -1.03 -8.08
C MET A 17 3.49 -1.80 -7.42
N GLU A 18 3.64 -3.11 -7.26
CA GLU A 18 2.66 -3.94 -6.57
C GLU A 18 2.51 -3.51 -5.11
N ALA A 19 3.62 -3.28 -4.42
CA ALA A 19 3.60 -2.81 -3.03
C ALA A 19 2.94 -1.44 -2.92
N ARG A 20 3.16 -0.57 -3.90
CA ARG A 20 2.51 0.74 -3.95
C ARG A 20 0.99 0.61 -4.08
N GLU A 21 0.53 -0.27 -4.96
CA GLU A 21 -0.90 -0.55 -5.10
C GLU A 21 -1.47 -1.14 -3.82
N ASP A 22 -0.77 -2.08 -3.20
CA ASP A 22 -1.19 -2.72 -1.95
C ASP A 22 -1.27 -1.70 -0.82
N GLN A 23 -0.32 -0.77 -0.76
CA GLN A 23 -0.32 0.28 0.25
C GLN A 23 -1.52 1.21 0.07
N ASN A 24 -1.80 1.64 -1.17
CA ASN A 24 -2.94 2.50 -1.46
C ASN A 24 -4.26 1.82 -1.12
N ASP A 25 -4.37 0.53 -1.45
CA ASP A 25 -5.55 -0.28 -1.19
C ASP A 25 -5.77 -0.49 0.30
N ALA A 26 -4.70 -0.83 1.03
CA ALA A 26 -4.76 -1.05 2.47
C ALA A 26 -5.07 0.26 3.22
N ASP A 27 -4.51 1.37 2.76
CA ASP A 27 -4.79 2.68 3.34
C ASP A 27 -6.26 3.06 3.18
N LYS A 28 -6.82 2.83 1.99
CA LYS A 28 -8.23 3.07 1.71
C LYS A 28 -9.12 2.18 2.58
N LYS A 29 -8.81 0.90 2.68
CA LYS A 29 -9.59 -0.04 3.49
C LYS A 29 -9.57 0.34 4.96
N LEU A 30 -8.42 0.76 5.48
CA LEU A 30 -8.30 1.21 6.86
C LEU A 30 -9.12 2.49 7.08
N HIS A 31 -9.02 3.44 6.17
CA HIS A 31 -9.78 4.68 6.23
C HIS A 31 -11.29 4.40 6.21
N ASP A 32 -11.74 3.55 5.28
CA ASP A 32 -13.15 3.19 5.15
C ASP A 32 -13.65 2.47 6.39
N TYR A 33 -12.85 1.58 6.96
CA TYR A 33 -13.20 0.87 8.18
C TYR A 33 -13.39 1.85 9.34
N ARG A 34 -12.45 2.78 9.52
CA ARG A 34 -12.53 3.80 10.59
C ARG A 34 -13.72 4.74 10.42
N ALA A 35 -14.07 5.04 9.17
CA ALA A 35 -15.23 5.89 8.88
C ALA A 35 -16.55 5.19 9.17
N ALA A 36 -16.62 3.87 8.93
CA ALA A 36 -17.83 3.08 9.11
C ALA A 36 -17.97 2.49 10.50
N ASN A 37 -16.91 2.42 11.28
CA ASN A 37 -16.90 1.76 12.59
C ASN A 37 -16.23 2.63 13.64
N SER A 38 -16.80 2.64 14.84
CA SER A 38 -16.20 3.32 15.98
C SER A 38 -16.06 2.33 17.13
N ALA A 39 -15.13 2.62 18.04
CA ALA A 39 -14.95 1.81 19.23
C ALA A 39 -16.26 1.80 20.04
N PRO A 40 -16.69 0.65 20.56
CA PRO A 40 -17.87 0.60 21.43
C PRO A 40 -17.67 1.51 22.65
N GLU A 41 -18.69 2.29 22.96
CA GLU A 41 -18.65 3.15 24.14
C GLU A 41 -18.71 2.32 25.41
N VAL A 42 -17.90 2.71 26.41
CA VAL A 42 -17.89 2.03 27.71
C VAL A 42 -18.97 2.66 28.58
N PRO A 43 -20.02 1.92 28.97
CA PRO A 43 -21.01 2.48 29.89
C PRO A 43 -20.43 2.59 31.31
N ASN A 44 -21.01 3.47 32.12
CA ASN A 44 -20.59 3.61 33.51
C ASN A 44 -20.88 2.36 34.31
N GLU A 45 -21.92 1.62 33.92
CA GLU A 45 -22.37 0.44 34.64
C GLU A 45 -23.01 -0.55 33.65
N PHE A 46 -22.76 -1.83 33.85
CA PHE A 46 -23.43 -2.89 33.11
C PHE A 46 -24.57 -3.45 33.97
N GLU A 47 -25.76 -3.57 33.37
CA GLU A 47 -26.93 -4.05 34.08
C GLU A 47 -26.80 -5.50 34.57
N ASN A 48 -26.07 -6.32 33.78
CA ASN A 48 -25.87 -7.72 34.12
C ASN A 48 -24.63 -8.26 33.39
N VAL A 49 -24.27 -9.51 33.67
CA VAL A 49 -23.09 -10.15 33.07
C VAL A 49 -23.26 -10.30 31.56
N ASP A 50 -24.46 -10.61 31.11
CA ASP A 50 -24.69 -10.80 29.66
C ASP A 50 -24.42 -9.52 28.88
N THR A 51 -24.82 -8.37 29.38
CA THR A 51 -24.55 -7.06 28.75
C THR A 51 -23.06 -6.77 28.71
N PHE A 52 -22.35 -7.10 29.78
CA PHE A 52 -20.89 -6.96 29.85
C PHE A 52 -20.21 -7.84 28.81
N LEU A 53 -20.62 -9.11 28.75
CA LEU A 53 -20.01 -10.05 27.77
C LEU A 53 -20.29 -9.62 26.34
N HIS A 54 -21.48 -9.12 26.04
CA HIS A 54 -21.83 -8.61 24.72
C HIS A 54 -20.93 -7.42 24.33
N TYR A 55 -20.73 -6.49 25.24
CA TYR A 55 -19.83 -5.37 25.06
C TYR A 55 -18.40 -5.86 24.80
N HIS A 56 -17.94 -6.78 25.64
CA HIS A 56 -16.58 -7.32 25.53
C HIS A 56 -16.34 -7.96 24.16
N HIS A 57 -17.28 -8.76 23.66
CA HIS A 57 -17.18 -9.40 22.36
C HIS A 57 -17.17 -8.39 21.23
N ARG A 58 -18.00 -7.36 21.30
CA ARG A 58 -18.02 -6.30 20.30
C ARG A 58 -16.71 -5.53 20.26
N ARG A 59 -16.18 -5.21 21.41
CA ARG A 59 -14.90 -4.50 21.53
C ARG A 59 -13.76 -5.35 20.98
N GLN A 60 -13.74 -6.62 21.32
CA GLN A 60 -12.71 -7.55 20.86
C GLN A 60 -12.75 -7.71 19.33
N SER A 61 -13.94 -7.83 18.77
CA SER A 61 -14.12 -7.90 17.32
C SER A 61 -13.65 -6.63 16.63
N TYR A 62 -14.00 -5.47 17.17
CA TYR A 62 -13.56 -4.19 16.63
C TYR A 62 -12.03 -4.07 16.65
N GLU A 63 -11.40 -4.39 17.77
CA GLU A 63 -9.94 -4.30 17.91
C GLU A 63 -9.22 -5.27 16.98
N THR A 64 -9.75 -6.47 16.81
CA THR A 64 -9.18 -7.47 15.91
C THR A 64 -9.24 -7.01 14.47
N ASP A 65 -10.40 -6.53 14.02
CA ASP A 65 -10.60 -6.07 12.66
C ASP A 65 -9.73 -4.84 12.37
N LEU A 66 -9.67 -3.89 13.30
CA LEU A 66 -8.84 -2.70 13.17
C LEU A 66 -7.37 -3.08 13.03
N ARG A 67 -6.91 -4.00 13.87
CA ARG A 67 -5.52 -4.48 13.84
C ARG A 67 -5.18 -5.16 12.53
N GLN A 68 -6.10 -5.93 11.97
CA GLN A 68 -5.89 -6.58 10.67
C GLN A 68 -5.67 -5.55 9.57
N HIS A 69 -6.46 -4.48 9.55
CA HIS A 69 -6.30 -3.40 8.58
C HIS A 69 -4.98 -2.64 8.77
N GLU A 70 -4.64 -2.35 10.03
CA GLU A 70 -3.37 -1.68 10.35
C GLU A 70 -2.16 -2.52 9.96
N ASN A 71 -2.22 -3.83 10.22
CA ASN A 71 -1.13 -4.75 9.88
C ASN A 71 -0.98 -4.90 8.36
N ALA A 72 -2.08 -4.92 7.62
CA ALA A 72 -2.03 -4.98 6.16
C ALA A 72 -1.33 -3.75 5.58
N LEU A 73 -1.64 -2.56 6.10
CA LEU A 73 -0.99 -1.32 5.69
C LEU A 73 0.50 -1.33 6.04
N LYS A 74 0.82 -1.75 7.25
CA LYS A 74 2.21 -1.84 7.71
C LYS A 74 3.04 -2.78 6.84
N LYS A 75 2.47 -3.92 6.49
CA LYS A 75 3.12 -4.91 5.63
C LYS A 75 3.39 -4.33 4.24
N ALA A 76 2.40 -3.67 3.65
CA ALA A 76 2.54 -3.07 2.32
C ALA A 76 3.60 -1.96 2.32
N LYS A 77 3.65 -1.13 3.36
CA LYS A 77 4.67 -0.09 3.51
C LYS A 77 6.07 -0.68 3.59
N LYS A 78 6.22 -1.78 4.31
CA LYS A 78 7.50 -2.48 4.43
C LYS A 78 7.95 -3.06 3.09
N GLU A 79 7.05 -3.70 2.38
CA GLU A 79 7.34 -4.27 1.06
C GLU A 79 7.77 -3.18 0.08
N TYR A 80 7.09 -2.04 0.11
CA TYR A 80 7.47 -0.88 -0.71
C TYR A 80 8.87 -0.38 -0.34
N ALA A 81 9.14 -0.21 0.93
CA ALA A 81 10.44 0.28 1.40
C ALA A 81 11.57 -0.68 1.01
N ASP A 82 11.34 -1.98 1.15
CA ASP A 82 12.32 -2.99 0.78
C ASP A 82 12.63 -2.97 -0.71
N ALA A 83 11.61 -2.85 -1.55
CA ALA A 83 11.80 -2.76 -3.00
C ALA A 83 12.50 -1.45 -3.39
N ALA A 84 12.13 -0.34 -2.76
CA ALA A 84 12.77 0.95 -3.01
C ALA A 84 14.24 0.93 -2.62
N ASP A 85 14.58 0.31 -1.49
CA ASP A 85 15.98 0.18 -1.05
C ASP A 85 16.80 -0.63 -2.05
N GLN A 86 16.23 -1.69 -2.60
CA GLN A 86 16.92 -2.49 -3.63
C GLN A 86 17.15 -1.67 -4.89
N LEU A 87 16.16 -0.88 -5.29
CA LEU A 87 16.30 -0.04 -6.50
C LEU A 87 17.36 1.04 -6.32
N LEU A 88 17.53 1.57 -5.10
CA LEU A 88 18.57 2.56 -4.81
C LEU A 88 19.97 2.06 -5.09
N LEU A 89 20.19 0.74 -5.11
CA LEU A 89 21.50 0.17 -5.44
C LEU A 89 21.86 0.35 -6.92
N PHE A 90 20.87 0.56 -7.77
CA PHE A 90 21.06 0.58 -9.21
C PHE A 90 20.77 1.91 -9.87
N LEU A 91 19.84 2.69 -9.31
CA LEU A 91 19.39 3.93 -9.91
C LEU A 91 20.21 5.10 -9.39
N PRO A 92 20.98 5.77 -10.27
CA PRO A 92 21.77 6.95 -9.85
C PRO A 92 20.90 8.11 -9.43
N ASP A 93 21.41 8.96 -8.55
CA ASP A 93 20.69 10.11 -8.06
C ASP A 93 20.40 11.10 -9.20
N GLY A 94 19.19 11.64 -9.20
CA GLY A 94 18.76 12.59 -10.24
C GLY A 94 18.35 11.96 -11.56
N VAL A 95 18.50 10.64 -11.71
CA VAL A 95 18.14 9.92 -12.93
C VAL A 95 16.70 9.42 -12.83
N SER A 96 15.93 9.60 -13.89
CA SER A 96 14.57 9.09 -13.97
C SER A 96 14.51 7.86 -14.87
N LEU A 97 13.63 6.93 -14.52
CA LEU A 97 13.38 5.70 -15.26
C LEU A 97 11.89 5.61 -15.57
N ARG A 98 11.57 5.44 -16.83
CA ARG A 98 10.17 5.23 -17.25
C ARG A 98 9.85 3.73 -17.20
N TYR A 99 8.71 3.41 -16.62
CA TYR A 99 8.28 2.02 -16.45
C TYR A 99 6.80 1.88 -16.73
N ILE A 100 6.46 0.93 -17.57
CA ILE A 100 5.06 0.62 -17.89
C ILE A 100 4.65 -0.56 -17.03
N TYR A 101 3.65 -0.35 -16.17
CA TYR A 101 3.16 -1.36 -15.24
C TYR A 101 1.74 -1.76 -15.59
N GLU A 102 1.53 -3.05 -15.72
CA GLU A 102 0.22 -3.65 -15.92
C GLU A 102 -0.17 -4.37 -14.63
N GLY A 103 -0.84 -3.65 -13.73
CA GLY A 103 -1.27 -4.21 -12.46
C GLY A 103 -2.51 -5.09 -12.63
N GLU A 104 -2.63 -6.11 -11.82
CA GLU A 104 -3.78 -7.01 -11.83
C GLU A 104 -5.11 -6.28 -11.61
N ARG A 105 -5.07 -5.19 -10.85
CA ARG A 105 -6.26 -4.40 -10.51
C ARG A 105 -6.65 -3.40 -11.58
N SER A 106 -5.82 -3.27 -12.60
CA SER A 106 -6.00 -2.30 -13.67
C SER A 106 -5.94 -3.01 -15.02
N GLU A 107 -6.75 -4.05 -15.18
CA GLU A 107 -6.73 -4.93 -16.34
C GLU A 107 -6.93 -4.23 -17.68
N LEU A 108 -7.59 -3.07 -17.67
CA LEU A 108 -7.95 -2.36 -18.90
C LEU A 108 -6.90 -1.37 -19.37
N PHE A 109 -5.93 -1.02 -18.50
CA PHE A 109 -4.96 0.02 -18.83
C PHE A 109 -3.59 -0.29 -18.26
N SER A 110 -2.60 -0.27 -19.13
CA SER A 110 -1.22 -0.14 -18.66
C SER A 110 -0.97 1.34 -18.35
N ARG A 111 -0.22 1.59 -17.29
CA ARG A 111 0.13 2.94 -16.87
C ARG A 111 1.63 3.13 -16.91
N GLU A 112 2.04 4.27 -17.46
CA GLU A 112 3.44 4.64 -17.45
C GLU A 112 3.73 5.44 -16.18
N TYR A 113 4.81 5.06 -15.52
CA TYR A 113 5.29 5.75 -14.33
C TYR A 113 6.71 6.22 -14.56
N VAL A 114 7.04 7.33 -13.95
CA VAL A 114 8.41 7.84 -13.92
C VAL A 114 8.93 7.62 -12.50
N ILE A 115 9.98 6.83 -12.40
CA ILE A 115 10.62 6.50 -11.13
C ILE A 115 11.92 7.29 -11.10
N VAL A 116 12.08 8.14 -10.09
CA VAL A 116 13.25 9.01 -9.99
C VAL A 116 13.83 8.92 -8.59
N ARG A 117 15.16 8.95 -8.51
CA ARG A 117 15.86 9.06 -7.25
C ARG A 117 16.15 10.53 -6.97
N LYS A 118 15.56 11.06 -5.90
CA LYS A 118 15.78 12.44 -5.46
C LYS A 118 16.23 12.43 -4.01
N GLN A 119 17.38 13.01 -3.74
CA GLN A 119 17.93 13.14 -2.38
C GLN A 119 17.99 11.79 -1.66
N GLY A 120 18.39 10.76 -2.36
CA GLY A 120 18.51 9.41 -1.82
C GLY A 120 17.20 8.67 -1.63
N GLU A 121 16.09 9.21 -2.12
CA GLU A 121 14.77 8.58 -2.01
C GLU A 121 14.18 8.27 -3.38
N ILE A 122 13.41 7.20 -3.45
CA ILE A 122 12.68 6.83 -4.66
C ILE A 122 11.33 7.55 -4.67
N VAL A 123 11.09 8.31 -5.75
CA VAL A 123 9.84 9.02 -5.97
C VAL A 123 9.20 8.48 -7.24
N ILE A 124 7.92 8.18 -7.18
CA ILE A 124 7.15 7.67 -8.31
C ILE A 124 6.15 8.72 -8.75
N GLU A 125 6.24 9.10 -10.03
CA GLU A 125 5.33 10.05 -10.64
C GLU A 125 4.53 9.33 -11.71
N SER A 126 3.22 9.55 -11.75
CA SER A 126 2.37 8.92 -12.75
C SER A 126 2.17 9.84 -13.93
N THR A 127 2.35 9.31 -15.14
CA THR A 127 2.04 10.04 -16.36
C THR A 127 0.68 9.63 -16.93
N ALA A 128 -0.02 8.73 -16.24
CA ALA A 128 -1.29 8.18 -16.73
C ALA A 128 -2.34 9.24 -17.00
N GLU A 129 -2.43 10.27 -16.15
CA GLU A 129 -3.39 11.35 -16.33
C GLU A 129 -3.09 12.18 -17.58
N GLN A 130 -1.82 12.42 -17.85
CA GLN A 130 -1.40 13.15 -19.04
C GLN A 130 -1.74 12.41 -20.31
N VAL A 131 -1.51 11.09 -20.31
CA VAL A 131 -1.86 10.23 -21.44
C VAL A 131 -3.37 10.19 -21.64
N GLY A 132 -4.15 10.08 -20.56
CA GLY A 132 -5.61 10.09 -20.62
C GLY A 132 -6.17 11.41 -21.15
N ARG A 133 -5.53 12.53 -20.87
CA ARG A 133 -5.97 13.85 -21.33
C ARG A 133 -5.66 14.11 -22.81
N SER A 134 -4.62 13.48 -23.33
CA SER A 134 -4.24 13.65 -24.72
C SER A 134 -5.07 12.81 -25.66
N THR A 135 -5.88 11.93 -25.15
CA THR A 135 -6.83 11.13 -25.92
C THR A 135 -8.23 11.65 -25.77
#